data_13f47ebffb06483970c45cc01009ea05
#
_entry.id   13f47ebffb06483970c45cc01009ea05
#
_cell.length_a   1.000
_cell.length_b   1.000
_cell.length_c   1.000
_cell.angle_alpha   90.00
_cell.angle_beta   90.00
_cell.angle_gamma   90.00
#
_symmetry.space_group_name_H-M   'P 1'
#
loop_
_entity.id
_entity.type
_entity.pdbx_description
1 polymer ?
#
loop_
_entity_poly.entity_id
_entity_poly.type
_entity_poly.pdbx_seq_one_letter_code
_entity_poly.pdbx_strand_id
1 'polypeptide(L)'
;AGAPSSLPILGVAGGDPSGVNAETEERGLTHATQDGLDRIGETVQRSCDANVKGPAIVLGALIPLMQTTSSRPAVVTIGSVAGLIPAPTRAVYCASKSAQHLLVRSVDLECEAQAATPAPGQPRRARVHFLLVAPGPIKNSFVATYSVDASTGPRDRRDHALGVEDVVRATLRRVDAEQWGVLVMPSYLRVAWILTCLDATYVYPTDLRRAWLGRAAHRLYRY
;
A
#
# COMPACT_ATOMS: atom_id res chain seq x y z
N ALA A 1 0.55 -9.64 -6.04
CA ALA A 1 1.90 -9.37 -5.62
C ALA A 1 2.19 -7.88 -5.75
N GLY A 2 3.13 -7.36 -5.01
CA GLY A 2 3.56 -5.96 -5.06
C GLY A 2 5.08 -5.89 -5.02
N ALA A 3 5.64 -4.70 -5.20
CA ALA A 3 7.07 -4.46 -5.07
C ALA A 3 7.31 -3.51 -3.88
N PRO A 4 7.84 -4.00 -2.75
CA PRO A 4 8.14 -3.15 -1.62
C PRO A 4 9.41 -2.35 -1.88
N SER A 5 9.41 -1.10 -1.43
CA SER A 5 10.60 -0.27 -1.24
C SER A 5 10.73 0.02 0.24
N SER A 6 11.91 -0.02 0.78
CA SER A 6 12.12 0.03 2.22
C SER A 6 13.29 0.93 2.66
N LEU A 7 13.94 1.62 1.74
CA LEU A 7 14.91 2.67 2.07
C LEU A 7 14.24 4.04 2.20
N PRO A 8 14.75 4.93 3.08
CA PRO A 8 14.40 6.34 3.07
C PRO A 8 14.72 6.94 1.69
N ILE A 9 13.88 7.85 1.21
CA ILE A 9 14.09 8.48 -0.09
C ILE A 9 15.42 9.25 -0.14
N LEU A 10 15.82 9.88 0.98
CA LEU A 10 17.10 10.56 1.11
C LEU A 10 18.27 9.58 1.04
N GLY A 11 18.15 8.40 1.65
CA GLY A 11 19.15 7.36 1.58
C GLY A 11 19.31 6.79 0.15
N VAL A 12 18.21 6.62 -0.59
CA VAL A 12 18.26 6.24 -2.01
C VAL A 12 18.96 7.31 -2.84
N ALA A 13 18.70 8.60 -2.55
CA ALA A 13 19.32 9.74 -3.21
C ALA A 13 20.84 9.86 -2.95
N GLY A 14 21.37 9.14 -1.97
CA GLY A 14 22.76 9.30 -1.54
C GLY A 14 23.02 10.56 -0.72
N GLY A 15 21.97 11.24 -0.29
CA GLY A 15 22.05 12.53 0.43
C GLY A 15 21.54 12.47 1.87
N ASP A 16 21.69 11.35 2.56
CA ASP A 16 21.29 11.26 3.97
C ASP A 16 22.36 11.86 4.89
N PRO A 17 22.14 13.05 5.44
CA PRO A 17 23.14 13.71 6.32
C PRO A 17 23.24 13.06 7.70
N SER A 18 22.31 12.19 8.07
CA SER A 18 22.33 11.45 9.34
C SER A 18 23.09 10.14 9.24
N GLY A 19 23.38 9.67 8.03
CA GLY A 19 24.09 8.42 7.78
C GLY A 19 25.59 8.59 7.98
N VAL A 20 26.11 8.06 9.07
CA VAL A 20 27.54 7.72 9.15
C VAL A 20 27.69 6.39 8.43
N ASN A 21 28.39 6.35 7.33
CA ASN A 21 28.78 5.10 6.72
C ASN A 21 29.79 4.43 7.66
N ALA A 22 29.32 3.41 8.40
CA ALA A 22 30.10 2.72 9.40
C ALA A 22 31.38 2.05 8.85
N GLU A 23 31.48 1.87 7.52
CA GLU A 23 32.63 1.27 6.87
C GLU A 23 33.70 2.30 6.45
N THR A 24 33.34 3.58 6.26
CA THR A 24 34.26 4.59 5.73
C THR A 24 34.49 5.78 6.64
N GLU A 25 33.80 5.88 7.80
CA GLU A 25 33.79 7.07 8.67
C GLU A 25 33.45 8.39 7.95
N GLU A 26 33.06 8.33 6.68
CA GLU A 26 32.64 9.50 5.94
C GLU A 26 31.28 9.96 6.38
N ARG A 27 31.14 11.25 6.68
CA ARG A 27 29.82 11.87 6.89
C ARG A 27 29.01 11.73 5.62
N GLY A 28 27.76 11.29 5.76
CA GLY A 28 26.83 11.18 4.64
C GLY A 28 26.81 12.47 3.81
N LEU A 29 26.67 12.33 2.51
CA LEU A 29 26.64 13.45 1.59
C LEU A 29 25.47 14.39 1.95
N THR A 30 25.73 15.69 1.95
CA THR A 30 24.72 16.73 2.22
C THR A 30 23.86 17.05 0.99
N HIS A 31 24.13 16.43 -0.15
CA HIS A 31 23.42 16.63 -1.40
C HIS A 31 23.20 15.29 -2.14
N ALA A 32 22.15 15.25 -2.93
CA ALA A 32 21.87 14.07 -3.77
C ALA A 32 22.93 13.89 -4.84
N THR A 33 23.28 12.67 -5.14
CA THR A 33 24.13 12.33 -6.29
C THR A 33 23.28 12.05 -7.53
N GLN A 34 23.85 12.19 -8.73
CA GLN A 34 23.12 11.85 -9.97
C GLN A 34 22.68 10.40 -9.97
N ASP A 35 23.57 9.47 -9.60
CA ASP A 35 23.25 8.03 -9.46
C ASP A 35 22.13 7.79 -8.44
N GLY A 36 22.08 8.59 -7.37
CA GLY A 36 21.04 8.52 -6.38
C GLY A 36 19.68 8.95 -6.93
N LEU A 37 19.65 10.01 -7.73
CA LEU A 37 18.43 10.48 -8.39
C LEU A 37 17.94 9.46 -9.42
N ASP A 38 18.84 8.87 -10.20
CA ASP A 38 18.51 7.83 -11.17
C ASP A 38 17.92 6.59 -10.46
N ARG A 39 18.52 6.16 -9.34
CA ARG A 39 17.95 5.07 -8.50
C ARG A 39 16.57 5.40 -7.93
N ILE A 40 16.28 6.65 -7.57
CA ILE A 40 14.91 7.03 -7.18
C ILE A 40 13.96 6.80 -8.35
N GLY A 41 14.31 7.28 -9.55
CA GLY A 41 13.51 7.09 -10.76
C GLY A 41 13.19 5.63 -11.03
N GLU A 42 14.20 4.77 -11.00
CA GLU A 42 14.06 3.32 -11.16
C GLU A 42 13.19 2.68 -10.07
N THR A 43 13.40 3.06 -8.82
CA THR A 43 12.63 2.53 -7.68
C THR A 43 11.15 2.91 -7.80
N VAL A 44 10.86 4.15 -8.17
CA VAL A 44 9.48 4.62 -8.42
C VAL A 44 8.86 3.85 -9.58
N GLN A 45 9.57 3.75 -10.72
CA GLN A 45 9.09 3.06 -11.91
C GLN A 45 8.74 1.60 -11.59
N ARG A 46 9.65 0.85 -10.99
CA ARG A 46 9.45 -0.57 -10.64
C ARG A 46 8.29 -0.77 -9.64
N SER A 47 8.19 0.13 -8.65
CA SER A 47 7.09 0.09 -7.68
C SER A 47 5.74 0.38 -8.34
N CYS A 48 5.68 1.35 -9.24
CA CYS A 48 4.47 1.70 -9.99
C CYS A 48 4.09 0.62 -11.00
N ASP A 49 5.04 0.04 -11.71
CA ASP A 49 4.78 -1.06 -12.64
C ASP A 49 4.13 -2.26 -11.94
N ALA A 50 4.64 -2.63 -10.76
CA ALA A 50 4.11 -3.77 -10.01
C ALA A 50 2.82 -3.46 -9.24
N ASN A 51 2.72 -2.28 -8.61
CA ASN A 51 1.63 -1.98 -7.68
C ASN A 51 0.45 -1.22 -8.32
N VAL A 52 0.66 -0.57 -9.47
CA VAL A 52 -0.36 0.25 -10.13
C VAL A 52 -0.65 -0.26 -11.54
N LYS A 53 0.34 -0.26 -12.42
CA LYS A 53 0.18 -0.65 -13.83
C LYS A 53 -0.28 -2.09 -14.00
N GLY A 54 0.36 -3.03 -13.30
CA GLY A 54 -0.05 -4.44 -13.32
C GLY A 54 -1.52 -4.64 -12.91
N PRO A 55 -1.94 -4.18 -11.72
CA PRO A 55 -3.35 -4.22 -11.32
C PRO A 55 -4.30 -3.52 -12.28
N ALA A 56 -3.94 -2.35 -12.83
CA ALA A 56 -4.78 -1.64 -13.80
C ALA A 56 -5.04 -2.48 -15.06
N ILE A 57 -4.00 -3.11 -15.61
CA ILE A 57 -4.13 -4.00 -16.78
C ILE A 57 -5.04 -5.20 -16.45
N VAL A 58 -4.83 -5.85 -15.30
CA VAL A 58 -5.63 -7.01 -14.88
C VAL A 58 -7.10 -6.62 -14.69
N LEU A 59 -7.38 -5.50 -14.02
CA LEU A 59 -8.74 -5.00 -13.83
C LEU A 59 -9.39 -4.67 -15.19
N GLY A 60 -8.70 -3.94 -16.06
CA GLY A 60 -9.19 -3.59 -17.39
C GLY A 60 -9.49 -4.79 -18.28
N ALA A 61 -8.69 -5.85 -18.16
CA ALA A 61 -8.89 -7.07 -18.94
C ALA A 61 -10.03 -7.95 -18.38
N LEU A 62 -10.15 -8.08 -17.05
CA LEU A 62 -11.04 -9.07 -16.45
C LEU A 62 -12.43 -8.52 -16.09
N ILE A 63 -12.55 -7.24 -15.72
CA ILE A 63 -13.84 -6.66 -15.30
C ILE A 63 -14.93 -6.81 -16.36
N PRO A 64 -14.73 -6.44 -17.65
CA PRO A 64 -15.75 -6.58 -18.66
C PRO A 64 -16.23 -8.03 -18.83
N LEU A 65 -15.29 -8.98 -18.76
CA LEU A 65 -15.61 -10.41 -18.80
C LEU A 65 -16.44 -10.83 -17.58
N MET A 66 -16.02 -10.46 -16.39
CA MET A 66 -16.71 -10.79 -15.15
C MET A 66 -18.13 -10.21 -15.09
N GLN A 67 -18.30 -8.98 -15.58
CA GLN A 67 -19.62 -8.32 -15.64
C GLN A 67 -20.63 -9.02 -16.54
N THR A 68 -20.18 -9.79 -17.53
CA THR A 68 -21.03 -10.45 -18.53
C THR A 68 -21.17 -11.95 -18.28
N THR A 69 -20.23 -12.59 -17.62
CA THR A 69 -20.19 -14.05 -17.46
C THR A 69 -20.48 -14.52 -16.04
N SER A 70 -20.43 -13.64 -15.05
CA SER A 70 -20.66 -14.02 -13.65
C SER A 70 -21.90 -13.31 -13.09
N SER A 71 -22.71 -14.04 -12.35
CA SER A 71 -23.86 -13.47 -11.63
C SER A 71 -23.44 -12.68 -10.36
N ARG A 72 -22.28 -13.00 -9.80
CA ARG A 72 -21.77 -12.40 -8.55
C ARG A 72 -20.24 -12.17 -8.65
N PRO A 73 -19.79 -11.30 -9.55
CA PRO A 73 -18.37 -11.07 -9.72
C PRO A 73 -17.80 -10.31 -8.54
N ALA A 74 -16.61 -10.72 -8.09
CA ALA A 74 -15.90 -10.07 -7.00
C ALA A 74 -14.40 -9.98 -7.27
N VAL A 75 -13.79 -8.89 -6.80
CA VAL A 75 -12.35 -8.63 -6.86
C VAL A 75 -11.83 -8.45 -5.44
N VAL A 76 -10.84 -9.25 -5.07
CA VAL A 76 -10.09 -9.08 -3.83
C VAL A 76 -8.72 -8.53 -4.16
N THR A 77 -8.41 -7.35 -3.64
CA THR A 77 -7.10 -6.71 -3.83
C THR A 77 -6.31 -6.72 -2.53
N ILE A 78 -5.11 -7.30 -2.57
CA ILE A 78 -4.19 -7.25 -1.43
C ILE A 78 -3.38 -5.96 -1.50
N GLY A 79 -3.81 -5.01 -0.69
CA GLY A 79 -3.15 -3.73 -0.49
C GLY A 79 -2.14 -3.77 0.67
N SER A 80 -2.09 -2.69 1.44
CA SER A 80 -1.31 -2.55 2.68
C SER A 80 -1.81 -1.36 3.48
N VAL A 81 -1.67 -1.39 4.80
CA VAL A 81 -1.87 -0.18 5.63
C VAL A 81 -0.94 0.97 5.22
N ALA A 82 0.20 0.66 4.59
CA ALA A 82 1.11 1.67 4.04
C ALA A 82 0.48 2.51 2.90
N GLY A 83 -0.61 2.04 2.29
CA GLY A 83 -1.41 2.83 1.36
C GLY A 83 -2.47 3.71 2.03
N LEU A 84 -2.65 3.59 3.34
CA LEU A 84 -3.63 4.33 4.14
C LEU A 84 -2.97 5.28 5.14
N ILE A 85 -1.81 4.89 5.67
CA ILE A 85 -1.09 5.60 6.72
C ILE A 85 0.36 5.76 6.26
N PRO A 86 0.93 6.99 6.30
CA PRO A 86 2.32 7.20 5.93
C PRO A 86 3.26 6.46 6.88
N ALA A 87 4.26 5.81 6.31
CA ALA A 87 5.26 5.06 7.05
C ALA A 87 6.67 5.60 6.75
N PRO A 88 7.46 5.96 7.78
CA PRO A 88 8.85 6.37 7.60
C PRO A 88 9.63 5.32 6.81
N THR A 89 10.62 5.74 6.03
CA THR A 89 11.50 4.92 5.18
C THR A 89 10.79 4.11 4.09
N ARG A 90 9.50 4.37 3.86
CA ARG A 90 8.69 3.64 2.87
C ARG A 90 7.94 4.58 1.93
N ALA A 91 8.48 5.78 1.68
CA ALA A 91 7.80 6.82 0.92
C ALA A 91 7.31 6.32 -0.45
N VAL A 92 8.17 5.71 -1.25
CA VAL A 92 7.83 5.18 -2.57
C VAL A 92 6.81 4.04 -2.48
N TYR A 93 7.00 3.14 -1.51
CA TYR A 93 6.04 2.05 -1.29
C TYR A 93 4.68 2.58 -0.86
N CYS A 94 4.62 3.51 0.10
CA CYS A 94 3.38 4.16 0.53
C CYS A 94 2.68 4.84 -0.65
N ALA A 95 3.40 5.62 -1.45
CA ALA A 95 2.86 6.30 -2.62
C ALA A 95 2.26 5.30 -3.63
N SER A 96 2.98 4.23 -3.97
CA SER A 96 2.51 3.23 -4.93
C SER A 96 1.31 2.43 -4.40
N LYS A 97 1.25 2.14 -3.09
CA LYS A 97 0.10 1.47 -2.47
C LYS A 97 -1.11 2.39 -2.32
N SER A 98 -0.91 3.68 -2.03
CA SER A 98 -1.99 4.67 -2.04
C SER A 98 -2.58 4.81 -3.45
N ALA A 99 -1.75 4.87 -4.47
CA ALA A 99 -2.19 4.90 -5.87
C ALA A 99 -2.99 3.63 -6.24
N GLN A 100 -2.52 2.44 -5.82
CA GLN A 100 -3.25 1.18 -6.00
C GLN A 100 -4.63 1.21 -5.32
N HIS A 101 -4.70 1.70 -4.07
CA HIS A 101 -5.96 1.75 -3.33
C HIS A 101 -6.95 2.71 -3.99
N LEU A 102 -6.49 3.87 -4.44
CA LEU A 102 -7.35 4.83 -5.13
C LEU A 102 -7.82 4.29 -6.48
N LEU A 103 -6.94 3.68 -7.26
CA LEU A 103 -7.29 3.00 -8.52
C LEU A 103 -8.43 2.01 -8.30
N VAL A 104 -8.26 1.07 -7.36
CA VAL A 104 -9.26 0.01 -7.10
C VAL A 104 -10.60 0.60 -6.65
N ARG A 105 -10.58 1.60 -5.78
CA ARG A 105 -11.80 2.27 -5.29
C ARG A 105 -12.50 3.08 -6.38
N SER A 106 -11.76 3.71 -7.28
CA SER A 106 -12.34 4.43 -8.42
C SER A 106 -13.03 3.45 -9.38
N VAL A 107 -12.37 2.34 -9.69
CA VAL A 107 -12.95 1.29 -10.55
C VAL A 107 -14.17 0.63 -9.89
N ASP A 108 -14.20 0.49 -8.56
CA ASP A 108 -15.39 0.05 -7.82
C ASP A 108 -16.60 0.96 -8.07
N LEU A 109 -16.42 2.28 -7.97
CA LEU A 109 -17.46 3.27 -8.24
C LEU A 109 -17.89 3.26 -9.72
N GLU A 110 -16.97 3.09 -10.65
CA GLU A 110 -17.27 2.96 -12.08
C GLU A 110 -18.13 1.72 -12.35
N CYS A 111 -17.79 0.57 -11.76
CA CYS A 111 -18.57 -0.66 -11.87
C CYS A 111 -19.97 -0.53 -11.25
N GLU A 112 -20.09 0.22 -10.15
CA GLU A 112 -21.38 0.51 -9.53
C GLU A 112 -22.25 1.35 -10.45
N ALA A 113 -21.71 2.43 -11.01
CA ALA A 113 -22.43 3.29 -11.94
C ALA A 113 -22.87 2.53 -13.21
N GLN A 114 -22.01 1.68 -13.77
CA GLN A 114 -22.33 0.86 -14.93
C GLN A 114 -23.45 -0.17 -14.67
N ALA A 115 -23.49 -0.74 -13.47
CA ALA A 115 -24.54 -1.70 -13.11
C ALA A 115 -25.90 -1.00 -12.83
N ALA A 116 -25.85 0.21 -12.27
CA ALA A 116 -27.04 0.99 -11.94
C ALA A 116 -27.72 1.59 -13.18
N THR A 117 -26.94 1.99 -14.19
CA THR A 117 -27.45 2.73 -15.36
C THR A 117 -26.98 2.04 -16.66
N PRO A 118 -27.66 0.97 -17.10
CA PRO A 118 -27.32 0.32 -18.36
C PRO A 118 -27.54 1.28 -19.54
N ALA A 119 -26.61 1.33 -20.47
CA ALA A 119 -26.76 2.13 -21.67
C ALA A 119 -27.94 1.61 -22.52
N PRO A 120 -28.70 2.47 -23.22
CA PRO A 120 -29.82 2.07 -24.06
C PRO A 120 -29.39 1.02 -25.09
N GLY A 121 -30.14 -0.10 -25.15
CA GLY A 121 -29.85 -1.21 -26.08
C GLY A 121 -28.68 -2.12 -25.70
N GLN A 122 -28.05 -1.88 -24.55
CA GLN A 122 -26.98 -2.75 -24.05
C GLN A 122 -27.48 -3.72 -22.97
N PRO A 123 -26.92 -4.95 -22.87
CA PRO A 123 -27.26 -5.86 -21.80
C PRO A 123 -26.85 -5.29 -20.45
N ARG A 124 -27.63 -5.59 -19.42
CA ARG A 124 -27.32 -5.20 -18.03
C ARG A 124 -26.03 -5.87 -17.60
N ARG A 125 -25.10 -5.08 -17.07
CA ARG A 125 -23.83 -5.57 -16.50
C ARG A 125 -24.03 -5.95 -15.04
N ALA A 126 -23.39 -7.05 -14.62
CA ALA A 126 -23.37 -7.42 -13.20
C ALA A 126 -22.54 -6.41 -12.39
N ARG A 127 -22.99 -6.10 -11.18
CA ARG A 127 -22.21 -5.32 -10.22
C ARG A 127 -20.99 -6.13 -9.78
N VAL A 128 -19.80 -5.63 -10.05
CA VAL A 128 -18.55 -6.21 -9.50
C VAL A 128 -18.34 -5.68 -8.10
N HIS A 129 -18.17 -6.57 -7.14
CA HIS A 129 -17.92 -6.23 -5.75
C HIS A 129 -16.42 -6.19 -5.46
N PHE A 130 -15.97 -5.24 -4.63
CA PHE A 130 -14.55 -5.07 -4.33
C PHE A 130 -14.27 -5.21 -2.83
N LEU A 131 -13.23 -5.98 -2.50
CA LEU A 131 -12.65 -6.06 -1.16
C LEU A 131 -11.18 -5.66 -1.23
N LEU A 132 -10.85 -4.51 -0.66
CA LEU A 132 -9.48 -4.06 -0.48
C LEU A 132 -8.98 -4.53 0.89
N VAL A 133 -8.08 -5.48 0.92
CA VAL A 133 -7.43 -5.96 2.15
C VAL A 133 -6.18 -5.14 2.39
N ALA A 134 -6.12 -4.42 3.50
CA ALA A 134 -5.01 -3.56 3.89
C ALA A 134 -4.34 -4.11 5.16
N PRO A 135 -3.47 -5.12 5.05
CA PRO A 135 -2.76 -5.67 6.19
C PRO A 135 -1.61 -4.78 6.64
N GLY A 136 -1.33 -4.81 7.94
CA GLY A 136 -0.07 -4.38 8.51
C GLY A 136 1.08 -5.34 8.17
N PRO A 137 2.19 -5.28 8.91
CA PRO A 137 3.30 -6.20 8.72
C PRO A 137 2.86 -7.67 8.81
N ILE A 138 3.29 -8.49 7.86
CA ILE A 138 3.02 -9.93 7.82
C ILE A 138 4.33 -10.69 8.01
N LYS A 139 4.29 -11.79 8.78
CA LYS A 139 5.43 -12.72 8.96
C LYS A 139 5.65 -13.51 7.68
N ASN A 140 6.51 -13.00 6.78
CA ASN A 140 6.88 -13.67 5.53
C ASN A 140 8.22 -13.14 5.00
N SER A 141 8.72 -13.74 3.94
CA SER A 141 9.94 -13.33 3.22
C SER A 141 9.70 -12.24 2.15
N PHE A 142 8.49 -11.69 2.06
CA PHE A 142 8.09 -10.80 0.96
C PHE A 142 9.05 -9.61 0.75
N VAL A 143 9.46 -8.92 1.83
CA VAL A 143 10.39 -7.80 1.72
C VAL A 143 11.77 -8.25 1.28
N ALA A 144 12.28 -9.37 1.82
CA ALA A 144 13.58 -9.89 1.46
C ALA A 144 13.64 -10.37 0.00
N THR A 145 12.51 -10.92 -0.50
CA THR A 145 12.47 -11.54 -1.85
C THR A 145 12.15 -10.52 -2.95
N TYR A 146 11.29 -9.53 -2.67
CA TYR A 146 10.69 -8.69 -3.70
C TYR A 146 10.97 -7.19 -3.53
N SER A 147 11.88 -6.80 -2.64
CA SER A 147 12.26 -5.39 -2.52
C SER A 147 12.86 -4.86 -3.81
N VAL A 148 12.43 -3.67 -4.23
CA VAL A 148 12.96 -2.99 -5.42
C VAL A 148 14.22 -2.18 -5.11
N ASP A 149 14.53 -2.01 -3.84
CA ASP A 149 15.76 -1.40 -3.34
C ASP A 149 16.62 -2.44 -2.60
N ALA A 150 17.91 -2.20 -2.48
CA ALA A 150 18.88 -3.12 -1.92
C ALA A 150 18.77 -3.33 -0.39
N SER A 151 17.69 -2.93 0.23
CA SER A 151 17.53 -3.00 1.68
C SER A 151 17.19 -4.42 2.15
N THR A 152 18.14 -5.29 2.12
CA THR A 152 18.02 -6.71 2.52
C THR A 152 18.42 -7.00 3.96
N GLY A 153 18.67 -5.97 4.78
CA GLY A 153 19.01 -6.15 6.18
C GLY A 153 17.91 -6.91 6.95
N PRO A 154 18.28 -7.74 7.96
CA PRO A 154 17.33 -8.43 8.81
C PRO A 154 16.54 -7.39 9.59
N ARG A 155 15.37 -7.05 9.09
CA ARG A 155 14.43 -6.16 9.78
C ARG A 155 13.65 -6.93 10.79
N ASP A 156 14.13 -6.73 11.93
CA ASP A 156 14.01 -7.42 13.14
C ASP A 156 12.64 -7.32 13.81
N ARG A 157 12.30 -8.41 14.52
CA ARG A 157 11.40 -8.51 15.68
C ARG A 157 10.11 -7.70 15.59
N ARG A 158 9.30 -8.09 14.61
CA ARG A 158 7.92 -7.63 14.56
C ARG A 158 7.06 -8.52 15.44
N ASP A 159 7.15 -8.33 16.73
CA ASP A 159 6.35 -9.07 17.73
C ASP A 159 4.84 -8.94 17.47
N HIS A 160 4.44 -7.97 16.64
CA HIS A 160 3.05 -7.72 16.26
C HIS A 160 2.76 -8.00 14.78
N ALA A 161 3.61 -8.74 14.08
CA ALA A 161 3.34 -9.09 12.69
C ALA A 161 2.24 -10.15 12.60
N LEU A 162 1.31 -9.95 11.67
CA LEU A 162 0.21 -10.87 11.39
C LEU A 162 0.72 -12.19 10.82
N GLY A 163 0.08 -13.30 11.17
CA GLY A 163 0.23 -14.55 10.43
C GLY A 163 -0.38 -14.44 9.03
N VAL A 164 0.21 -15.08 8.04
CA VAL A 164 -0.37 -15.16 6.69
C VAL A 164 -1.76 -15.76 6.74
N GLU A 165 -1.94 -16.84 7.52
CA GLU A 165 -3.19 -17.57 7.69
C GLU A 165 -4.31 -16.70 8.29
N ASP A 166 -3.95 -15.80 9.22
CA ASP A 166 -4.92 -14.89 9.84
C ASP A 166 -5.47 -13.89 8.82
N VAL A 167 -4.61 -13.38 7.94
CA VAL A 167 -5.00 -12.47 6.86
C VAL A 167 -5.89 -13.19 5.86
N VAL A 168 -5.50 -14.39 5.43
CA VAL A 168 -6.30 -15.21 4.50
C VAL A 168 -7.66 -15.55 5.10
N ARG A 169 -7.70 -16.04 6.33
CA ARG A 169 -8.94 -16.41 7.02
C ARG A 169 -9.88 -15.21 7.16
N ALA A 170 -9.36 -14.05 7.54
CA ALA A 170 -10.17 -12.83 7.65
C ALA A 170 -10.69 -12.37 6.29
N THR A 171 -9.88 -12.49 5.23
CA THR A 171 -10.29 -12.17 3.87
C THR A 171 -11.42 -13.08 3.40
N LEU A 172 -11.27 -14.40 3.53
CA LEU A 172 -12.29 -15.36 3.13
C LEU A 172 -13.60 -15.17 3.90
N ARG A 173 -13.54 -14.96 5.22
CA ARG A 173 -14.74 -14.65 6.01
C ARG A 173 -15.50 -13.44 5.51
N ARG A 174 -14.80 -12.39 5.05
CA ARG A 174 -15.45 -11.21 4.47
C ARG A 174 -16.10 -11.51 3.14
N VAL A 175 -15.42 -12.28 2.29
CA VAL A 175 -15.98 -12.72 0.99
C VAL A 175 -17.21 -13.59 1.20
N ASP A 176 -17.13 -14.59 2.07
CA ASP A 176 -18.25 -15.53 2.37
C ASP A 176 -19.46 -14.80 2.97
N ALA A 177 -19.21 -13.79 3.80
CA ALA A 177 -20.24 -12.94 4.40
C ALA A 177 -20.69 -11.79 3.48
N GLU A 178 -20.21 -11.71 2.24
CA GLU A 178 -20.48 -10.61 1.28
C GLU A 178 -20.22 -9.21 1.84
N GLN A 179 -19.19 -9.08 2.66
CA GLN A 179 -18.80 -7.82 3.28
C GLN A 179 -17.68 -7.16 2.50
N TRP A 180 -18.05 -6.24 1.64
CA TRP A 180 -17.16 -5.55 0.70
C TRP A 180 -16.56 -4.24 1.28
N GLY A 181 -15.71 -3.57 0.52
CA GLY A 181 -15.06 -2.32 0.92
C GLY A 181 -13.64 -2.54 1.42
N VAL A 182 -13.26 -1.96 2.58
CA VAL A 182 -11.88 -2.00 3.08
C VAL A 182 -11.76 -2.82 4.35
N LEU A 183 -10.89 -3.83 4.33
CA LEU A 183 -10.51 -4.63 5.50
C LEU A 183 -9.12 -4.19 5.97
N VAL A 184 -9.06 -3.46 7.08
CA VAL A 184 -7.80 -3.05 7.73
C VAL A 184 -7.43 -4.05 8.82
N MET A 185 -6.20 -4.55 8.82
CA MET A 185 -5.71 -5.52 9.79
C MET A 185 -4.32 -5.13 10.32
N PRO A 186 -4.08 -5.25 11.64
CA PRO A 186 -5.05 -5.49 12.70
C PRO A 186 -6.04 -4.31 12.85
N SER A 187 -7.18 -4.58 13.49
CA SER A 187 -8.32 -3.65 13.52
C SER A 187 -8.02 -2.29 14.16
N TYR A 188 -7.09 -2.21 15.10
CA TYR A 188 -6.70 -0.96 15.75
C TYR A 188 -6.08 0.05 14.76
N LEU A 189 -5.51 -0.41 13.63
CA LEU A 189 -4.99 0.48 12.58
C LEU A 189 -6.10 1.24 11.84
N ARG A 190 -7.36 0.82 11.96
CA ARG A 190 -8.50 1.61 11.46
C ARG A 190 -8.61 2.94 12.18
N VAL A 191 -8.37 2.96 13.48
CA VAL A 191 -8.37 4.20 14.27
C VAL A 191 -7.23 5.11 13.81
N ALA A 192 -6.01 4.56 13.63
CA ALA A 192 -4.89 5.33 13.12
C ALA A 192 -5.17 5.91 11.71
N TRP A 193 -5.81 5.14 10.83
CA TRP A 193 -6.23 5.60 9.51
C TRP A 193 -7.26 6.74 9.60
N ILE A 194 -8.29 6.59 10.43
CA ILE A 194 -9.31 7.65 10.64
C ILE A 194 -8.64 8.92 11.14
N LEU A 195 -7.74 8.82 12.12
CA LEU A 195 -6.99 9.96 12.64
C LEU A 195 -6.11 10.61 11.56
N THR A 196 -5.50 9.84 10.67
CA THR A 196 -4.74 10.36 9.54
C THR A 196 -5.64 11.14 8.56
N CYS A 197 -6.85 10.65 8.30
CA CYS A 197 -7.83 11.36 7.46
C CYS A 197 -8.29 12.67 8.11
N LEU A 198 -8.52 12.68 9.43
CA LEU A 198 -8.88 13.88 10.18
C LEU A 198 -7.73 14.89 10.23
N ASP A 199 -6.50 14.43 10.36
CA ASP A 199 -5.30 15.27 10.32
C ASP A 199 -5.14 15.99 8.96
N ALA A 200 -5.45 15.32 7.86
CA ALA A 200 -5.45 15.93 6.53
C ALA A 200 -6.42 17.13 6.40
N THR A 201 -7.39 17.25 7.31
CA THR A 201 -8.32 18.37 7.39
C THR A 201 -7.90 19.47 8.37
N TYR A 202 -6.68 19.45 8.86
CA TYR A 202 -6.12 20.42 9.85
C TYR A 202 -6.88 20.47 11.19
N VAL A 203 -7.52 19.38 11.59
CA VAL A 203 -8.30 19.34 12.84
C VAL A 203 -7.42 19.23 14.09
N TYR A 204 -6.15 18.82 13.95
CA TYR A 204 -5.23 18.62 15.09
C TYR A 204 -4.03 19.56 15.05
N PRO A 205 -3.58 20.08 16.23
CA PRO A 205 -2.31 20.79 16.35
C PRO A 205 -1.13 19.93 15.90
N THR A 206 -0.18 20.53 15.20
CA THR A 206 0.99 19.86 14.61
C THR A 206 1.82 19.05 15.63
N ASP A 207 1.81 19.42 16.89
CA ASP A 207 2.57 18.74 17.94
C ASP A 207 1.92 17.41 18.39
N LEU A 208 0.60 17.34 18.46
CA LEU A 208 -0.14 16.09 18.72
C LEU A 208 0.03 15.08 17.56
N ARG A 209 0.06 15.59 16.35
CA ARG A 209 0.33 14.82 15.13
C ARG A 209 1.69 14.16 15.17
N ARG A 210 2.76 14.95 15.41
CA ARG A 210 4.14 14.44 15.52
C ARG A 210 4.29 13.44 16.66
N ALA A 211 3.65 13.70 17.79
CA ALA A 211 3.73 12.82 18.95
C ALA A 211 2.97 11.51 18.77
N TRP A 212 1.88 11.48 18.00
CA TRP A 212 1.04 10.31 17.89
C TRP A 212 1.36 9.48 16.64
N LEU A 213 1.40 10.09 15.47
CA LEU A 213 1.77 9.41 14.22
C LEU A 213 3.24 9.00 14.23
N GLY A 214 4.14 9.83 14.75
CA GLY A 214 5.54 9.49 14.93
C GLY A 214 5.73 8.29 15.86
N ARG A 215 5.04 8.23 17.01
CA ARG A 215 5.11 7.08 17.92
C ARG A 215 4.43 5.84 17.37
N ALA A 216 3.29 5.96 16.71
CA ALA A 216 2.62 4.83 16.08
C ALA A 216 3.45 4.28 14.91
N ALA A 217 3.96 5.14 14.05
CA ALA A 217 4.86 4.77 12.97
C ALA A 217 6.17 4.16 13.52
N HIS A 218 6.75 4.76 14.58
CA HIS A 218 7.97 4.26 15.21
C HIS A 218 7.77 2.88 15.89
N ARG A 219 6.59 2.61 16.46
CA ARG A 219 6.24 1.29 17.02
C ARG A 219 6.03 0.24 15.93
N LEU A 220 5.46 0.63 14.80
CA LEU A 220 5.20 -0.28 13.67
C LEU A 220 6.46 -0.57 12.83
N TYR A 221 7.42 0.36 12.85
CA TYR A 221 8.61 0.34 11.98
C TYR A 221 9.89 0.63 12.77
N ARG A 222 9.98 0.15 14.02
CA ARG A 222 11.24 0.23 14.78
C ARG A 222 12.39 -0.29 13.96
N TYR A 223 13.41 0.55 13.85
CA TYR A 223 14.73 0.27 13.30
C TYR A 223 15.59 -0.36 14.35
#